data_78c3a693b3b30c8dac9e53c0ff48394a
#
_entry.id   78c3a693b3b30c8dac9e53c0ff48394a
#
_cell.length_a   1.000
_cell.length_b   1.000
_cell.length_c   1.000
_cell.angle_alpha   90.00
_cell.angle_beta   90.00
_cell.angle_gamma   90.00
#
_symmetry.space_group_name_H-M   'P 1'
#
loop_
_entity.id
_entity.type
_entity.pdbx_description
1 polymer ?
#
loop_
_entity_poly.entity_id
_entity_poly.type
_entity_poly.pdbx_seq_one_letter_code
_entity_poly.pdbx_strand_id
1 'polypeptide(L)'
;LSARRLSTRKVPVLFEAPLACGLLGSFVQAASGGSLYRKASFLVDGLDKPLFAPHVSIDEDPYLPRGIGSGAFDEEGVRGSRREVVSGGVLRGYFLSSYSARKLGMTSTGNAGGAYNLELRSTQTRPDDDFEAMLRKLGTGLLVTELIGQGINYVTGDYSRGASGFWVRNGEIADPVEEITI
;
A
#
# COMPACT_ATOMS: atom_id res chain seq x y z
N LEU A 1 -1.32 -30.17 -12.01
CA LEU A 1 -2.45 -29.41 -12.55
C LEU A 1 -1.87 -28.34 -13.46
N SER A 2 -2.36 -28.21 -14.71
CA SER A 2 -1.96 -27.14 -15.60
C SER A 2 -2.61 -25.85 -15.12
N ALA A 3 -1.84 -24.77 -15.06
CA ALA A 3 -2.37 -23.45 -14.77
C ALA A 3 -3.30 -22.99 -15.90
N ARG A 4 -4.28 -22.18 -15.59
CA ARG A 4 -5.27 -21.70 -16.55
C ARG A 4 -5.33 -20.17 -16.56
N ARG A 5 -5.72 -19.62 -17.70
CA ARG A 5 -6.08 -18.21 -17.82
C ARG A 5 -7.52 -17.98 -17.40
N LEU A 6 -7.78 -16.84 -16.80
CA LEU A 6 -9.13 -16.40 -16.48
C LEU A 6 -9.66 -15.41 -17.52
N SER A 7 -10.96 -15.48 -17.81
CA SER A 7 -11.61 -14.40 -18.55
C SER A 7 -11.70 -13.15 -17.70
N THR A 8 -11.68 -11.97 -18.34
CA THR A 8 -11.85 -10.68 -17.66
C THR A 8 -13.10 -10.66 -16.79
N ARG A 9 -12.93 -10.31 -15.53
CA ARG A 9 -14.00 -10.27 -14.53
C ARG A 9 -13.64 -9.38 -13.35
N LYS A 10 -14.64 -8.96 -12.58
CA LYS A 10 -14.46 -8.26 -11.32
C LYS A 10 -14.67 -9.23 -10.17
N VAL A 11 -13.62 -9.44 -9.38
CA VAL A 11 -13.62 -10.36 -8.23
C VAL A 11 -12.80 -9.79 -7.09
N PRO A 12 -13.02 -10.20 -5.85
CA PRO A 12 -12.11 -9.89 -4.75
C PRO A 12 -10.74 -10.55 -4.97
N VAL A 13 -9.69 -9.86 -4.51
CA VAL A 13 -8.31 -10.31 -4.63
C VAL A 13 -7.65 -10.29 -3.25
N LEU A 14 -7.00 -11.39 -2.90
CA LEU A 14 -6.15 -11.53 -1.74
C LEU A 14 -4.69 -11.55 -2.20
N PHE A 15 -3.87 -10.64 -1.69
CA PHE A 15 -2.43 -10.67 -1.92
C PHE A 15 -1.74 -11.40 -0.77
N GLU A 16 -0.75 -12.23 -1.07
CA GLU A 16 0.17 -12.69 -0.02
C GLU A 16 0.83 -11.50 0.69
N ALA A 17 1.12 -11.66 1.98
CA ALA A 17 1.61 -10.58 2.82
C ALA A 17 2.86 -9.84 2.26
N PRO A 18 3.89 -10.53 1.71
CA PRO A 18 5.03 -9.84 1.10
C PRO A 18 4.65 -8.98 -0.11
N LEU A 19 3.68 -9.43 -0.92
CA LEU A 19 3.19 -8.67 -2.07
C LEU A 19 2.32 -7.49 -1.64
N ALA A 20 1.51 -7.68 -0.61
CA ALA A 20 0.70 -6.61 -0.02
C ALA A 20 1.56 -5.44 0.49
N CYS A 21 2.75 -5.71 1.06
CA CYS A 21 3.71 -4.68 1.45
C CYS A 21 4.13 -3.80 0.26
N GLY A 22 4.18 -4.35 -0.96
CA GLY A 22 4.48 -3.60 -2.17
C GLY A 22 3.42 -2.53 -2.49
N LEU A 23 2.16 -2.74 -2.12
CA LEU A 23 1.10 -1.74 -2.26
C LEU A 23 1.35 -0.53 -1.35
N LEU A 24 1.83 -0.75 -0.11
CA LEU A 24 2.25 0.34 0.78
C LEU A 24 3.42 1.11 0.21
N GLY A 25 4.41 0.43 -0.37
CA GLY A 25 5.53 1.08 -1.06
C GLY A 25 5.07 1.97 -2.21
N SER A 26 4.08 1.53 -2.97
CA SER A 26 3.48 2.32 -4.06
C SER A 26 2.73 3.55 -3.52
N PHE A 27 2.01 3.40 -2.42
CA PHE A 27 1.38 4.53 -1.73
C PHE A 27 2.42 5.56 -1.25
N VAL A 28 3.51 5.12 -0.62
CA VAL A 28 4.62 6.01 -0.19
C VAL A 28 5.19 6.78 -1.37
N GLN A 29 5.43 6.11 -2.49
CA GLN A 29 5.93 6.75 -3.71
C GLN A 29 4.97 7.81 -4.24
N ALA A 30 3.67 7.52 -4.29
CA ALA A 30 2.64 8.47 -4.70
C ALA A 30 2.53 9.67 -3.73
N ALA A 31 2.63 9.43 -2.43
CA ALA A 31 2.54 10.44 -1.37
C ALA A 31 3.88 11.13 -1.05
N SER A 32 4.95 10.82 -1.79
CA SER A 32 6.26 11.42 -1.59
C SER A 32 6.30 12.87 -2.06
N GLY A 33 6.97 13.73 -1.32
CA GLY A 33 7.11 15.14 -1.66
C GLY A 33 7.72 15.36 -3.05
N GLY A 34 8.64 14.46 -3.46
CA GLY A 34 9.25 14.48 -4.79
C GLY A 34 8.25 14.26 -5.92
N SER A 35 7.30 13.35 -5.76
CA SER A 35 6.24 13.11 -6.73
C SER A 35 5.22 14.28 -6.75
N LEU A 36 4.89 14.80 -5.58
CA LEU A 36 3.87 15.84 -5.42
C LEU A 36 4.29 17.19 -6.02
N TYR A 37 5.47 17.73 -5.68
CA TYR A 37 5.86 19.05 -6.18
C TYR A 37 6.13 19.05 -7.69
N ARG A 38 6.49 17.90 -8.27
CA ARG A 38 6.62 17.74 -9.73
C ARG A 38 5.29 17.47 -10.43
N LYS A 39 4.18 17.40 -9.68
CA LYS A 39 2.84 17.04 -10.19
C LYS A 39 2.83 15.66 -10.88
N ALA A 40 3.66 14.75 -10.41
CA ALA A 40 3.80 13.39 -10.90
C ALA A 40 3.10 12.38 -9.98
N SER A 41 1.99 12.78 -9.38
CA SER A 41 1.17 11.95 -8.50
C SER A 41 -0.30 12.32 -8.59
N PHE A 42 -1.17 11.34 -8.58
CA PHE A 42 -2.62 11.51 -8.46
C PHE A 42 -3.04 12.02 -7.07
N LEU A 43 -2.12 12.03 -6.08
CA LEU A 43 -2.36 12.53 -4.73
C LEU A 43 -2.05 14.02 -4.56
N VAL A 44 -1.72 14.74 -5.63
CA VAL A 44 -1.63 16.21 -5.58
C VAL A 44 -2.96 16.78 -5.08
N ASP A 45 -2.90 17.67 -4.07
CA ASP A 45 -4.08 18.22 -3.40
C ASP A 45 -5.02 17.16 -2.79
N GLY A 46 -4.47 15.99 -2.42
CA GLY A 46 -5.20 14.85 -1.89
C GLY A 46 -5.41 14.87 -0.37
N LEU A 47 -4.80 15.79 0.38
CA LEU A 47 -5.01 15.87 1.83
C LEU A 47 -6.48 16.10 2.16
N ASP A 48 -6.90 15.45 3.25
CA ASP A 48 -8.26 15.45 3.77
C ASP A 48 -9.33 14.87 2.83
N LYS A 49 -8.89 14.14 1.79
CA LYS A 49 -9.79 13.43 0.88
C LYS A 49 -9.79 11.93 1.14
N PRO A 50 -10.92 11.24 0.93
CA PRO A 50 -10.99 9.79 0.97
C PRO A 50 -10.05 9.16 -0.07
N LEU A 51 -9.21 8.23 0.36
CA LEU A 51 -8.27 7.49 -0.49
C LEU A 51 -8.46 5.97 -0.37
N PHE A 52 -8.75 5.50 0.83
CA PHE A 52 -8.97 4.09 1.15
C PHE A 52 -10.39 3.87 1.67
N ALA A 53 -10.75 2.60 1.86
CA ALA A 53 -12.00 2.26 2.54
C ALA A 53 -12.02 2.82 3.97
N PRO A 54 -13.17 3.23 4.51
CA PRO A 54 -13.25 3.90 5.83
C PRO A 54 -12.74 3.06 7.01
N HIS A 55 -12.60 1.76 6.85
CA HIS A 55 -12.05 0.87 7.88
C HIS A 55 -10.52 0.82 7.92
N VAL A 56 -9.83 1.48 6.98
CA VAL A 56 -8.36 1.42 6.82
C VAL A 56 -7.71 2.64 7.46
N SER A 57 -6.68 2.41 8.27
CA SER A 57 -5.73 3.42 8.75
C SER A 57 -4.30 2.98 8.48
N ILE A 58 -3.39 3.93 8.28
CA ILE A 58 -1.96 3.68 8.10
C ILE A 58 -1.20 4.58 9.05
N ASP A 59 -0.45 3.97 9.96
CA ASP A 59 0.42 4.64 10.91
C ASP A 59 1.87 4.61 10.45
N GLU A 60 2.61 5.66 10.78
CA GLU A 60 4.05 5.74 10.65
C GLU A 60 4.69 5.84 12.04
N ASP A 61 5.64 4.94 12.35
CA ASP A 61 6.40 4.96 13.60
C ASP A 61 7.92 4.92 13.36
N PRO A 62 8.63 6.05 13.51
CA PRO A 62 10.08 6.07 13.44
C PRO A 62 10.79 5.44 14.64
N TYR A 63 10.06 5.14 15.73
CA TYR A 63 10.64 4.71 17.02
C TYR A 63 10.27 3.27 17.40
N LEU A 64 9.83 2.47 16.44
CA LEU A 64 9.52 1.06 16.68
C LEU A 64 10.80 0.32 17.12
N PRO A 65 10.86 -0.29 18.32
CA PRO A 65 12.03 -1.01 18.78
C PRO A 65 12.43 -2.13 17.81
N ARG A 66 13.67 -2.13 17.33
CA ARG A 66 14.19 -3.08 16.34
C ARG A 66 13.44 -3.07 14.98
N GLY A 67 12.65 -2.05 14.69
CA GLY A 67 12.05 -1.84 13.38
C GLY A 67 13.10 -1.52 12.32
N ILE A 68 12.98 -2.14 11.15
CA ILE A 68 13.97 -1.97 10.05
C ILE A 68 14.00 -0.52 9.55
N GLY A 69 12.83 0.14 9.52
CA GLY A 69 12.68 1.54 9.10
C GLY A 69 12.80 2.54 10.26
N SER A 70 13.33 2.14 11.44
CA SER A 70 13.41 3.06 12.58
C SER A 70 14.62 3.98 12.48
N GLY A 71 14.45 5.24 12.89
CA GLY A 71 15.51 6.25 12.95
C GLY A 71 15.06 7.47 13.75
N ALA A 72 16.02 8.09 14.46
CA ALA A 72 15.73 9.26 15.28
C ALA A 72 15.52 10.52 14.43
N PHE A 73 16.11 10.59 13.24
CA PHE A 73 16.03 11.70 12.30
C PHE A 73 16.20 11.16 10.87
N ASP A 74 15.75 11.93 9.93
CA ASP A 74 15.86 11.65 8.49
C ASP A 74 17.25 12.00 7.92
N GLU A 75 17.46 11.85 6.61
CA GLU A 75 18.73 12.15 5.92
C GLU A 75 19.13 13.64 5.96
N GLU A 76 18.21 14.54 6.31
CA GLU A 76 18.49 15.97 6.52
C GLU A 76 18.65 16.34 8.00
N GLY A 77 18.64 15.35 8.92
CA GLY A 77 18.72 15.57 10.36
C GLY A 77 17.42 16.07 10.99
N VAL A 78 16.30 16.01 10.26
CA VAL A 78 15.00 16.40 10.79
C VAL A 78 14.41 15.22 11.57
N ARG A 79 13.96 15.49 12.79
CA ARG A 79 13.35 14.47 13.64
C ARG A 79 12.04 13.96 13.05
N GLY A 80 11.90 12.64 12.89
CA GLY A 80 10.64 11.99 12.56
C GLY A 80 9.64 12.03 13.71
N SER A 81 8.38 11.78 13.43
CA SER A 81 7.32 11.72 14.42
C SER A 81 6.36 10.56 14.16
N ARG A 82 5.83 9.97 15.23
CA ARG A 82 4.70 9.05 15.10
C ARG A 82 3.50 9.81 14.60
N ARG A 83 2.83 9.28 13.59
CA ARG A 83 1.66 9.92 13.02
C ARG A 83 0.76 8.94 12.27
N GLU A 84 -0.49 9.24 12.20
CA GLU A 84 -1.47 8.58 11.35
C GLU A 84 -1.44 9.26 9.97
N VAL A 85 -0.92 8.56 8.96
CA VAL A 85 -0.80 9.08 7.59
C VAL A 85 -2.12 8.93 6.84
N VAL A 86 -2.85 7.87 7.14
CA VAL A 86 -4.23 7.64 6.71
C VAL A 86 -5.08 7.32 7.92
N SER A 87 -6.17 8.04 8.11
CA SER A 87 -7.10 7.86 9.23
C SER A 87 -8.50 7.61 8.71
N GLY A 88 -9.06 6.44 9.01
CA GLY A 88 -10.41 6.09 8.57
C GLY A 88 -10.60 6.24 7.05
N GLY A 89 -9.62 5.83 6.27
CA GLY A 89 -9.61 5.93 4.82
C GLY A 89 -9.23 7.29 4.24
N VAL A 90 -9.08 8.32 5.09
CA VAL A 90 -8.78 9.70 4.65
C VAL A 90 -7.28 9.97 4.72
N LEU A 91 -6.70 10.52 3.65
CA LEU A 91 -5.29 10.90 3.62
C LEU A 91 -5.03 12.11 4.54
N ARG A 92 -4.16 11.93 5.56
CA ARG A 92 -3.84 12.94 6.56
C ARG A 92 -2.42 13.50 6.46
N GLY A 93 -1.55 12.86 5.70
CA GLY A 93 -0.18 13.32 5.60
C GLY A 93 0.56 12.80 4.38
N TYR A 94 1.54 13.59 3.95
CA TYR A 94 2.51 13.24 2.93
C TYR A 94 3.85 12.87 3.57
N PHE A 95 4.80 12.36 2.76
CA PHE A 95 6.18 12.08 3.16
C PHE A 95 7.09 13.17 2.58
N LEU A 96 7.44 14.17 3.41
CA LEU A 96 8.10 15.38 2.96
C LEU A 96 9.51 15.54 3.58
N SER A 97 10.49 15.79 2.72
CA SER A 97 11.77 16.39 3.10
C SER A 97 11.62 17.89 3.30
N SER A 98 12.64 18.56 3.85
CA SER A 98 12.66 20.04 3.96
C SER A 98 12.58 20.72 2.59
N TYR A 99 13.24 20.15 1.59
CA TYR A 99 13.20 20.67 0.22
C TYR A 99 11.81 20.58 -0.39
N SER A 100 11.21 19.39 -0.39
CA SER A 100 9.90 19.18 -0.99
C SER A 100 8.79 19.90 -0.25
N ALA A 101 8.87 19.99 1.08
CA ALA A 101 7.95 20.77 1.90
C ALA A 101 7.95 22.25 1.50
N ARG A 102 9.14 22.87 1.35
CA ARG A 102 9.24 24.27 0.87
C ARG A 102 8.63 24.46 -0.51
N LYS A 103 8.85 23.50 -1.43
CA LYS A 103 8.24 23.55 -2.78
C LYS A 103 6.72 23.50 -2.76
N LEU A 104 6.15 22.82 -1.76
CA LEU A 104 4.70 22.67 -1.58
C LEU A 104 4.08 23.72 -0.65
N GLY A 105 4.88 24.62 -0.06
CA GLY A 105 4.40 25.58 0.94
C GLY A 105 3.98 24.92 2.26
N MET A 106 4.60 23.77 2.60
CA MET A 106 4.30 22.95 3.76
C MET A 106 5.49 22.86 4.72
N THR A 107 5.31 22.16 5.84
CA THR A 107 6.37 21.82 6.80
C THR A 107 6.91 20.44 6.54
N SER A 108 8.23 20.23 6.71
CA SER A 108 8.86 18.93 6.63
C SER A 108 8.21 17.95 7.63
N THR A 109 8.04 16.71 7.20
CA THR A 109 7.57 15.61 8.05
C THR A 109 8.69 14.72 8.57
N GLY A 110 9.97 15.11 8.29
CA GLY A 110 11.12 14.32 8.67
C GLY A 110 11.26 13.05 7.83
N ASN A 111 10.92 13.12 6.55
CA ASN A 111 10.93 11.98 5.64
C ASN A 111 11.89 12.15 4.46
N ALA A 112 12.99 12.90 4.63
CA ALA A 112 14.09 12.82 3.67
C ALA A 112 14.70 11.42 3.70
N GLY A 113 14.67 10.72 2.57
CA GLY A 113 15.06 9.31 2.48
C GLY A 113 13.90 8.32 2.46
N GLY A 114 12.67 8.76 2.77
CA GLY A 114 11.46 7.93 2.67
C GLY A 114 10.65 7.81 3.96
N ALA A 115 9.73 6.85 3.96
CA ALA A 115 8.92 6.54 5.13
C ALA A 115 9.70 5.71 6.16
N TYR A 116 9.34 5.88 7.42
CA TYR A 116 9.75 4.99 8.51
C TYR A 116 8.93 3.69 8.49
N ASN A 117 8.83 2.99 9.64
CA ASN A 117 7.97 1.81 9.69
C ASN A 117 6.52 2.21 9.49
N LEU A 118 5.85 1.51 8.57
CA LEU A 118 4.42 1.68 8.31
C LEU A 118 3.64 0.47 8.79
N GLU A 119 2.52 0.71 9.42
CA GLU A 119 1.55 -0.30 9.81
C GLU A 119 0.18 0.02 9.20
N LEU A 120 -0.32 -0.87 8.34
CA LEU A 120 -1.70 -0.81 7.88
C LEU A 120 -2.59 -1.54 8.87
N ARG A 121 -3.59 -0.85 9.38
CA ARG A 121 -4.61 -1.38 10.28
C ARG A 121 -5.99 -1.32 9.64
N SER A 122 -6.84 -2.26 10.01
CA SER A 122 -8.24 -2.27 9.62
C SER A 122 -9.13 -2.58 10.82
N THR A 123 -10.21 -1.84 10.97
CA THR A 123 -11.21 -2.14 12.02
C THR A 123 -11.97 -3.45 11.77
N GLN A 124 -11.80 -4.04 10.59
CA GLN A 124 -12.37 -5.32 10.23
C GLN A 124 -11.45 -6.52 10.52
N THR A 125 -10.18 -6.24 10.90
CA THR A 125 -9.22 -7.29 11.29
C THR A 125 -9.61 -7.88 12.65
N ARG A 126 -9.57 -9.21 12.74
CA ARG A 126 -9.81 -9.97 13.98
C ARG A 126 -8.50 -10.63 14.44
N PRO A 127 -8.34 -10.90 15.74
CA PRO A 127 -7.12 -11.54 16.26
C PRO A 127 -6.84 -12.92 15.68
N ASP A 128 -7.86 -13.61 15.19
CA ASP A 128 -7.83 -14.96 14.60
C ASP A 128 -7.81 -14.96 13.06
N ASP A 129 -7.56 -13.81 12.45
CA ASP A 129 -7.41 -13.70 10.99
C ASP A 129 -6.05 -14.23 10.53
N ASP A 130 -5.90 -15.56 10.55
CA ASP A 130 -4.81 -16.26 9.90
C ASP A 130 -5.03 -16.40 8.37
N PHE A 131 -4.11 -17.03 7.68
CA PHE A 131 -4.20 -17.23 6.23
C PHE A 131 -5.47 -17.96 5.80
N GLU A 132 -5.84 -19.01 6.52
CA GLU A 132 -7.05 -19.79 6.23
C GLU A 132 -8.32 -18.97 6.48
N ALA A 133 -8.33 -18.19 7.55
CA ALA A 133 -9.43 -17.26 7.81
C ALA A 133 -9.58 -16.22 6.70
N MET A 134 -8.46 -15.73 6.18
CA MET A 134 -8.47 -14.79 5.04
C MET A 134 -8.96 -15.44 3.75
N LEU A 135 -8.62 -16.71 3.48
CA LEU A 135 -9.20 -17.47 2.36
C LEU A 135 -10.72 -17.64 2.51
N ARG A 136 -11.18 -17.94 3.71
CA ARG A 136 -12.63 -18.02 4.01
C ARG A 136 -13.33 -16.68 3.79
N LYS A 137 -12.73 -15.56 4.23
CA LYS A 137 -13.24 -14.20 3.97
C LYS A 137 -13.26 -13.84 2.49
N LEU A 138 -12.24 -14.26 1.74
CA LEU A 138 -12.20 -14.10 0.29
C LEU A 138 -13.38 -14.81 -0.38
N GLY A 139 -13.76 -15.98 0.13
CA GLY A 139 -14.83 -16.81 -0.41
C GLY A 139 -14.50 -17.33 -1.80
N THR A 140 -14.89 -16.62 -2.85
CA THR A 140 -14.52 -16.93 -4.24
C THR A 140 -13.83 -15.72 -4.85
N GLY A 141 -12.59 -15.91 -5.29
CA GLY A 141 -11.75 -14.83 -5.80
C GLY A 141 -10.36 -15.31 -6.21
N LEU A 142 -9.43 -14.37 -6.27
CA LEU A 142 -8.06 -14.62 -6.68
C LEU A 142 -7.11 -14.47 -5.48
N LEU A 143 -6.30 -15.48 -5.20
CA LEU A 143 -5.11 -15.38 -4.36
C LEU A 143 -3.91 -15.10 -5.27
N VAL A 144 -3.27 -13.95 -5.10
CA VAL A 144 -2.06 -13.55 -5.83
C VAL A 144 -0.83 -13.92 -5.04
N THR A 145 0.03 -14.74 -5.62
CA THR A 145 1.30 -15.20 -5.03
C THR A 145 2.52 -14.68 -5.78
N GLU A 146 2.31 -14.08 -6.97
CA GLU A 146 3.37 -13.49 -7.77
C GLU A 146 2.84 -12.29 -8.55
N LEU A 147 3.68 -11.25 -8.65
CA LEU A 147 3.44 -10.07 -9.47
C LEU A 147 4.58 -9.88 -10.46
N ILE A 148 4.23 -9.62 -11.71
CA ILE A 148 5.19 -9.50 -12.82
C ILE A 148 5.09 -8.10 -13.41
N GLY A 149 6.24 -7.52 -13.75
CA GLY A 149 6.33 -6.24 -14.44
C GLY A 149 6.15 -5.01 -13.55
N GLN A 150 6.20 -3.86 -14.22
CA GLN A 150 6.06 -2.51 -13.65
C GLN A 150 4.79 -1.89 -14.26
N GLY A 151 3.71 -1.88 -13.55
CA GLY A 151 2.43 -1.46 -14.11
C GLY A 151 1.69 -0.46 -13.21
N ILE A 152 2.41 0.51 -12.64
CA ILE A 152 1.82 1.55 -11.81
C ILE A 152 2.05 2.90 -12.47
N ASN A 153 0.96 3.58 -12.80
CA ASN A 153 1.01 4.97 -13.24
C ASN A 153 0.68 5.89 -12.07
N TYR A 154 1.71 6.46 -11.47
CA TYR A 154 1.53 7.34 -10.30
C TYR A 154 0.81 8.66 -10.62
N VAL A 155 0.79 9.09 -11.88
CA VAL A 155 0.11 10.33 -12.29
C VAL A 155 -1.40 10.15 -12.28
N THR A 156 -1.89 9.00 -12.77
CA THR A 156 -3.31 8.68 -12.87
C THR A 156 -3.83 7.84 -11.71
N GLY A 157 -2.94 7.14 -11.00
CA GLY A 157 -3.30 6.18 -9.96
C GLY A 157 -3.67 4.79 -10.51
N ASP A 158 -3.47 4.56 -11.80
CA ASP A 158 -3.77 3.26 -12.40
C ASP A 158 -2.76 2.20 -11.96
N TYR A 159 -3.28 1.03 -11.60
CA TYR A 159 -2.51 -0.15 -11.26
C TYR A 159 -2.86 -1.26 -12.26
N SER A 160 -1.86 -1.76 -12.97
CA SER A 160 -2.04 -2.85 -13.93
C SER A 160 -0.79 -3.70 -14.00
N ARG A 161 -0.80 -4.85 -13.35
CA ARG A 161 0.36 -5.75 -13.28
C ARG A 161 -0.01 -7.16 -13.72
N GLY A 162 0.93 -7.81 -14.37
CA GLY A 162 0.87 -9.25 -14.57
C GLY A 162 0.87 -9.96 -13.22
N ALA A 163 0.08 -11.02 -13.09
CA ALA A 163 -0.02 -11.79 -11.87
C ALA A 163 -0.16 -13.28 -12.15
N SER A 164 0.28 -14.08 -11.18
CA SER A 164 -0.03 -15.50 -11.06
C SER A 164 -0.38 -15.84 -9.61
N GLY A 165 -1.03 -16.97 -9.44
CA GLY A 165 -1.49 -17.42 -8.14
C GLY A 165 -2.53 -18.52 -8.24
N PHE A 166 -3.58 -18.43 -7.46
CA PHE A 166 -4.60 -19.47 -7.36
C PHE A 166 -6.02 -18.89 -7.38
N TRP A 167 -6.88 -19.55 -8.11
CA TRP A 167 -8.31 -19.35 -7.96
C TRP A 167 -8.78 -20.00 -6.67
N VAL A 168 -9.49 -19.24 -5.86
CA VAL A 168 -10.10 -19.69 -4.61
C VAL A 168 -11.60 -19.88 -4.84
N ARG A 169 -12.15 -20.97 -4.35
CA ARG A 169 -13.57 -21.27 -4.42
C ARG A 169 -14.07 -21.73 -3.05
N ASN A 170 -15.08 -21.04 -2.54
CA ASN A 170 -15.67 -21.31 -1.23
C ASN A 170 -14.64 -21.33 -0.08
N GLY A 171 -13.62 -20.45 -0.15
CA GLY A 171 -12.58 -20.37 0.85
C GLY A 171 -11.46 -21.39 0.74
N GLU A 172 -11.42 -22.18 -0.33
CA GLU A 172 -10.40 -23.21 -0.57
C GLU A 172 -9.65 -22.93 -1.88
N ILE A 173 -8.34 -23.22 -1.86
CA ILE A 173 -7.49 -23.12 -3.07
C ILE A 173 -7.91 -24.20 -4.04
N ALA A 174 -8.33 -23.81 -5.25
CA ALA A 174 -8.89 -24.73 -6.25
C ALA A 174 -7.92 -24.97 -7.42
N ASP A 175 -7.66 -23.95 -8.23
CA ASP A 175 -6.94 -24.08 -9.49
C ASP A 175 -5.76 -23.10 -9.56
N PRO A 176 -4.57 -23.49 -10.05
CA PRO A 176 -3.50 -22.54 -10.35
C PRO A 176 -3.92 -21.62 -11.53
N VAL A 177 -3.52 -20.37 -11.45
CA VAL A 177 -3.84 -19.33 -12.45
C VAL A 177 -2.56 -18.59 -12.83
N GLU A 178 -2.36 -18.36 -14.11
CA GLU A 178 -1.22 -17.64 -14.66
C GLU A 178 -1.63 -16.73 -15.81
N GLU A 179 -0.69 -15.85 -16.24
CA GLU A 179 -0.88 -14.94 -17.39
C GLU A 179 -2.16 -14.09 -17.26
N ILE A 180 -2.45 -13.61 -16.08
CA ILE A 180 -3.53 -12.67 -15.82
C ILE A 180 -2.98 -11.27 -15.59
N THR A 181 -3.83 -10.27 -15.78
CA THR A 181 -3.55 -8.87 -15.43
C THR A 181 -4.57 -8.42 -14.39
N ILE A 182 -4.09 -7.77 -13.35
CA ILE A 182 -4.91 -7.21 -12.25
C ILE A 182 -4.68 -5.72 -12.14
#